data_3ed9d4fbc0a10c2e70128fafa408f9ab
#
_entry.id   3ed9d4fbc0a10c2e70128fafa408f9ab
#
_cell.length_a   1.000
_cell.length_b   1.000
_cell.length_c   1.000
_cell.angle_alpha   90.00
_cell.angle_beta   90.00
_cell.angle_gamma   90.00
#
_symmetry.space_group_name_H-M   'P 1'
#
loop_
_entity.id
_entity.type
_entity.pdbx_description
1 polymer ?
#
loop_
_entity_poly.entity_id
_entity_poly.type
_entity_poly.pdbx_seq_one_letter_code
_entity_poly.pdbx_strand_id
1 'polypeptide(L)'
;MESATAAEISPINILSADAFAAGPPHAHFDYLRAEDPVHEGYTVEGRRVWSLTRHDDIKAVSSDTTRFTSTLGPAFNGYRVPPGRNEGMILATDPPYHSRLRHFFNLAFAPRITRQFEPWVREICRDIMIDAHAQDGEFELLQNVAGELPAAVIGTILGMPKADRPRMLPWAQGVLRATEGTIEAHRFSEATQAEIFDYARWLRDEKRRNPSDDMVSVVANAAHEGQPITDTEYFQFVTTTLVAGFETTFTAIGQSLLFLIQNRDIYNDFRANHADIMDTALVELLRYITPAMQMSRTAVEPIELRGRIIEPGEEVVMWYVAANRDPAVFGPDRHEMNLRRKIGAYASFGAGGPHFCIGNHLARLEMRVLFEELFRDGVWFEQTADPVLMHSVMINGLRSVPVRLAH
;
A
#
# COMPACT_ATOMS: atom_id res chain seq x y z
N MET A 1 -5.18 23.17 19.30
CA MET A 1 -4.42 23.80 18.20
C MET A 1 -5.44 24.55 17.36
N GLU A 2 -5.30 25.87 17.28
CA GLU A 2 -6.12 26.71 16.40
C GLU A 2 -5.90 26.27 14.96
N SER A 3 -6.96 26.17 14.17
CA SER A 3 -6.85 25.89 12.74
C SER A 3 -6.10 27.06 12.10
N ALA A 4 -4.98 26.77 11.43
CA ALA A 4 -4.27 27.76 10.63
C ALA A 4 -5.27 28.44 9.66
N THR A 5 -5.25 29.75 9.60
CA THR A 5 -6.12 30.50 8.69
C THR A 5 -5.62 30.33 7.24
N ALA A 6 -6.52 30.46 6.28
CA ALA A 6 -6.22 30.31 4.84
C ALA A 6 -5.01 31.17 4.37
N ALA A 7 -4.69 32.26 5.08
CA ALA A 7 -3.56 33.15 4.78
C ALA A 7 -2.18 32.58 5.20
N GLU A 8 -2.15 31.54 6.03
CA GLU A 8 -0.90 30.94 6.58
C GLU A 8 -0.47 29.67 5.84
N ILE A 9 -1.35 29.12 4.99
CA ILE A 9 -1.05 27.91 4.20
C ILE A 9 -0.46 28.33 2.87
N SER A 10 0.87 28.19 2.73
CA SER A 10 1.53 28.37 1.42
C SER A 10 0.93 27.42 0.39
N PRO A 11 0.68 27.85 -0.86
CA PRO A 11 0.13 26.99 -1.89
C PRO A 11 1.10 25.83 -2.17
N ILE A 12 0.69 24.63 -1.80
CA ILE A 12 1.44 23.39 -2.02
C ILE A 12 0.80 22.65 -3.19
N ASN A 13 1.60 22.28 -4.18
CA ASN A 13 1.14 21.39 -5.24
C ASN A 13 1.15 19.94 -4.73
N ILE A 14 0.00 19.44 -4.26
CA ILE A 14 -0.15 18.06 -3.78
C ILE A 14 0.03 16.99 -4.86
N LEU A 15 0.18 17.39 -6.13
CA LEU A 15 0.51 16.49 -7.23
C LEU A 15 2.04 16.35 -7.42
N SER A 16 2.85 17.08 -6.64
CA SER A 16 4.31 16.97 -6.66
C SER A 16 4.82 16.14 -5.48
N ALA A 17 5.80 15.27 -5.72
CA ALA A 17 6.47 14.50 -4.67
C ALA A 17 7.14 15.40 -3.62
N ASP A 18 7.54 16.62 -3.98
CA ASP A 18 8.15 17.59 -3.06
C ASP A 18 7.20 17.98 -1.91
N ALA A 19 5.89 17.97 -2.17
CA ALA A 19 4.89 18.23 -1.13
C ALA A 19 4.92 17.19 0.01
N PHE A 20 5.52 16.03 -0.24
CA PHE A 20 5.59 14.90 0.68
C PHE A 20 7.02 14.70 1.27
N ALA A 21 7.93 15.61 1.04
CA ALA A 21 9.32 15.51 1.51
C ALA A 21 9.42 15.39 3.05
N ALA A 22 8.50 16.03 3.79
CA ALA A 22 8.39 15.95 5.25
C ALA A 22 7.24 15.03 5.72
N GLY A 23 6.77 14.13 4.85
CA GLY A 23 5.58 13.31 5.07
C GLY A 23 4.30 13.94 4.50
N PRO A 24 3.13 13.28 4.66
CA PRO A 24 1.88 13.77 4.10
C PRO A 24 1.50 15.16 4.62
N PRO A 25 1.16 16.14 3.75
CA PRO A 25 0.85 17.52 4.14
C PRO A 25 -0.57 17.64 4.73
N HIS A 26 -0.79 17.09 5.94
CA HIS A 26 -2.11 16.95 6.55
C HIS A 26 -2.83 18.28 6.73
N ALA A 27 -2.13 19.36 7.12
CA ALA A 27 -2.73 20.67 7.25
C ALA A 27 -3.29 21.20 5.94
N HIS A 28 -2.59 20.94 4.82
CA HIS A 28 -3.04 21.31 3.50
C HIS A 28 -4.24 20.46 3.03
N PHE A 29 -4.24 19.17 3.32
CA PHE A 29 -5.41 18.31 3.08
C PHE A 29 -6.63 18.74 3.91
N ASP A 30 -6.45 19.21 5.15
CA ASP A 30 -7.54 19.73 5.98
C ASP A 30 -8.13 21.00 5.38
N TYR A 31 -7.26 21.92 4.91
CA TYR A 31 -7.69 23.11 4.20
C TYR A 31 -8.49 22.79 2.93
N LEU A 32 -7.95 21.95 2.05
CA LEU A 32 -8.65 21.54 0.84
C LEU A 32 -9.98 20.86 1.13
N ARG A 33 -10.04 19.99 2.14
CA ARG A 33 -11.29 19.31 2.54
C ARG A 33 -12.37 20.28 2.97
N ALA A 34 -12.00 21.37 3.62
CA ALA A 34 -12.93 22.40 4.09
C ALA A 34 -13.39 23.33 2.96
N GLU A 35 -12.43 23.87 2.20
CA GLU A 35 -12.65 24.98 1.28
C GLU A 35 -12.78 24.58 -0.19
N ASP A 36 -12.06 23.53 -0.62
CA ASP A 36 -12.04 23.08 -2.03
C ASP A 36 -11.91 21.54 -2.12
N PRO A 37 -12.92 20.78 -1.66
CA PRO A 37 -12.84 19.32 -1.52
C PRO A 37 -12.71 18.54 -2.83
N VAL A 38 -13.04 19.16 -3.96
CA VAL A 38 -12.81 18.69 -5.33
C VAL A 38 -11.86 19.67 -5.98
N HIS A 39 -10.58 19.54 -5.61
CA HIS A 39 -9.53 20.49 -5.94
C HIS A 39 -9.01 20.27 -7.38
N GLU A 40 -8.98 21.36 -8.16
CA GLU A 40 -8.39 21.39 -9.49
C GLU A 40 -6.87 21.61 -9.40
N GLY A 41 -6.10 20.72 -10.00
CA GLY A 41 -4.64 20.82 -10.09
C GLY A 41 -4.15 20.50 -11.50
N TYR A 42 -2.87 20.75 -11.75
CA TYR A 42 -2.24 20.52 -13.05
C TYR A 42 -0.93 19.77 -12.89
N THR A 43 -0.68 18.80 -13.78
CA THR A 43 0.64 18.17 -13.91
C THR A 43 1.65 19.15 -14.49
N VAL A 44 2.93 18.82 -14.45
CA VAL A 44 4.01 19.62 -15.07
C VAL A 44 3.78 19.83 -16.57
N GLU A 45 3.10 18.88 -17.23
CA GLU A 45 2.77 18.96 -18.65
C GLU A 45 1.46 19.75 -18.91
N GLY A 46 0.84 20.32 -17.87
CA GLY A 46 -0.39 21.11 -17.99
C GLY A 46 -1.68 20.28 -18.12
N ARG A 47 -1.64 18.98 -17.82
CA ARG A 47 -2.83 18.13 -17.81
C ARG A 47 -3.63 18.37 -16.51
N ARG A 48 -4.94 18.65 -16.66
CA ARG A 48 -5.84 18.86 -15.53
C ARG A 48 -6.09 17.55 -14.78
N VAL A 49 -6.04 17.63 -13.45
CA VAL A 49 -6.22 16.52 -12.52
C VAL A 49 -7.08 17.00 -11.33
N TRP A 50 -8.05 16.22 -10.95
CA TRP A 50 -8.91 16.48 -9.80
C TRP A 50 -8.45 15.73 -8.58
N SER A 51 -8.38 16.39 -7.44
CA SER A 51 -7.98 15.80 -6.15
C SER A 51 -9.16 15.77 -5.20
N LEU A 52 -9.56 14.56 -4.76
CA LEU A 52 -10.63 14.36 -3.79
C LEU A 52 -10.05 14.18 -2.38
N THR A 53 -10.60 14.91 -1.41
CA THR A 53 -10.11 14.90 -0.02
C THR A 53 -11.16 14.46 1.00
N ARG A 54 -12.45 14.38 0.64
CA ARG A 54 -13.53 13.89 1.51
C ARG A 54 -13.74 12.39 1.36
N HIS A 55 -13.99 11.73 2.46
CA HIS A 55 -14.18 10.28 2.50
C HIS A 55 -15.37 9.81 1.69
N ASP A 56 -16.50 10.51 1.73
CA ASP A 56 -17.72 10.17 0.99
C ASP A 56 -17.57 10.29 -0.52
N ASP A 57 -16.90 11.35 -1.01
CA ASP A 57 -16.61 11.55 -2.43
C ASP A 57 -15.67 10.45 -2.95
N ILE A 58 -14.62 10.15 -2.19
CA ILE A 58 -13.66 9.09 -2.52
C ILE A 58 -14.34 7.74 -2.57
N LYS A 59 -15.24 7.44 -1.62
CA LYS A 59 -16.03 6.21 -1.61
C LYS A 59 -16.96 6.11 -2.82
N ALA A 60 -17.62 7.22 -3.18
CA ALA A 60 -18.51 7.26 -4.34
C ALA A 60 -17.75 6.97 -5.63
N VAL A 61 -16.63 7.66 -5.88
CA VAL A 61 -15.79 7.47 -7.07
C VAL A 61 -15.16 6.07 -7.10
N SER A 62 -14.68 5.56 -5.97
CA SER A 62 -14.07 4.22 -5.87
C SER A 62 -15.04 3.10 -6.23
N SER A 63 -16.34 3.29 -5.97
CA SER A 63 -17.38 2.27 -6.17
C SER A 63 -18.06 2.35 -7.54
N ASP A 64 -17.93 3.46 -8.23
CA ASP A 64 -18.61 3.71 -9.51
C ASP A 64 -17.72 3.36 -10.70
N THR A 65 -17.80 2.11 -11.13
CA THR A 65 -17.07 1.62 -12.32
C THR A 65 -17.77 1.89 -13.64
N THR A 66 -18.94 2.54 -13.63
CA THR A 66 -19.68 2.91 -14.82
C THR A 66 -19.19 4.25 -15.36
N ARG A 67 -19.02 5.22 -14.46
CA ARG A 67 -18.61 6.59 -14.82
C ARG A 67 -17.11 6.84 -14.68
N PHE A 68 -16.43 5.95 -13.94
CA PHE A 68 -14.99 6.06 -13.69
C PHE A 68 -14.27 4.77 -14.05
N THR A 69 -13.26 4.86 -14.90
CA THR A 69 -12.42 3.71 -15.30
C THR A 69 -11.05 3.71 -14.61
N SER A 70 -10.52 2.50 -14.38
CA SER A 70 -9.14 2.27 -13.91
C SER A 70 -8.17 2.03 -15.07
N THR A 71 -8.64 1.83 -16.31
CA THR A 71 -7.84 1.31 -17.43
C THR A 71 -6.76 2.28 -17.93
N LEU A 72 -6.87 3.57 -17.62
CA LEU A 72 -5.91 4.60 -18.00
C LEU A 72 -4.84 4.89 -16.91
N GLY A 73 -4.83 4.10 -15.85
CA GLY A 73 -3.89 4.19 -14.75
C GLY A 73 -4.63 4.09 -13.39
N PRO A 74 -4.23 3.16 -12.51
CA PRO A 74 -4.90 2.96 -11.21
C PRO A 74 -4.43 3.93 -10.13
N ALA A 75 -3.31 4.63 -10.37
CA ALA A 75 -2.69 5.56 -9.43
C ALA A 75 -2.07 6.73 -10.16
N PHE A 76 -2.13 7.91 -9.54
CA PHE A 76 -1.48 9.10 -10.05
C PHE A 76 0.04 8.99 -9.89
N ASN A 77 0.77 9.22 -10.99
CA ASN A 77 2.23 9.24 -11.02
C ASN A 77 2.78 10.37 -11.95
N GLY A 78 1.96 11.35 -12.28
CA GLY A 78 2.30 12.44 -13.18
C GLY A 78 2.16 12.11 -14.68
N TYR A 79 2.22 10.85 -15.07
CA TYR A 79 2.15 10.40 -16.46
C TYR A 79 0.91 9.55 -16.74
N ARG A 80 0.48 9.51 -17.98
CA ARG A 80 -0.53 8.55 -18.44
C ARG A 80 0.12 7.33 -19.05
N VAL A 81 -0.39 6.18 -18.65
CA VAL A 81 -0.01 4.92 -19.27
C VAL A 81 -0.73 4.79 -20.62
N PRO A 82 -0.02 4.51 -21.72
CA PRO A 82 -0.67 4.26 -23.00
C PRO A 82 -1.69 3.12 -22.92
N PRO A 83 -2.82 3.20 -23.66
CA PRO A 83 -3.79 2.11 -23.73
C PRO A 83 -3.13 0.77 -24.08
N GLY A 84 -3.58 -0.32 -23.42
CA GLY A 84 -3.08 -1.69 -23.61
C GLY A 84 -1.81 -2.05 -22.84
N ARG A 85 -1.06 -1.07 -22.29
CA ARG A 85 0.18 -1.36 -21.56
C ARG A 85 -0.05 -2.07 -20.20
N ASN A 86 -1.21 -1.87 -19.63
CA ASN A 86 -1.61 -2.48 -18.35
C ASN A 86 -2.50 -3.73 -18.55
N GLU A 87 -2.50 -4.33 -19.75
CA GLU A 87 -3.29 -5.53 -20.01
C GLU A 87 -2.97 -6.63 -18.99
N GLY A 88 -4.02 -7.24 -18.41
CA GLY A 88 -3.88 -8.26 -17.38
C GLY A 88 -3.57 -7.74 -15.98
N MET A 89 -3.29 -6.44 -15.80
CA MET A 89 -3.06 -5.84 -14.49
C MET A 89 -4.40 -5.58 -13.77
N ILE A 90 -4.68 -6.32 -12.70
CA ILE A 90 -5.97 -6.22 -11.99
C ILE A 90 -6.31 -4.80 -11.54
N LEU A 91 -5.33 -4.02 -11.11
CA LEU A 91 -5.52 -2.64 -10.66
C LEU A 91 -5.95 -1.70 -11.78
N ALA A 92 -5.62 -2.04 -13.04
CA ALA A 92 -5.89 -1.23 -14.24
C ALA A 92 -6.95 -1.88 -15.13
N THR A 93 -7.95 -2.52 -14.56
CA THR A 93 -9.05 -3.15 -15.27
C THR A 93 -10.39 -2.85 -14.60
N ASP A 94 -11.47 -2.89 -15.37
CA ASP A 94 -12.83 -2.74 -14.88
C ASP A 94 -13.62 -4.05 -15.08
N PRO A 95 -14.75 -4.26 -14.36
CA PRO A 95 -15.66 -5.36 -14.64
C PRO A 95 -16.18 -5.33 -16.10
N PRO A 96 -16.36 -6.48 -16.77
CA PRO A 96 -16.28 -7.85 -16.22
C PRO A 96 -14.85 -8.42 -16.17
N TYR A 97 -13.88 -7.85 -16.89
CA TYR A 97 -12.53 -8.42 -16.97
C TYR A 97 -11.82 -8.38 -15.60
N HIS A 98 -12.00 -7.32 -14.83
CA HIS A 98 -11.55 -7.27 -13.43
C HIS A 98 -12.06 -8.48 -12.61
N SER A 99 -13.33 -8.86 -12.77
CA SER A 99 -13.91 -9.98 -12.01
C SER A 99 -13.25 -11.31 -12.34
N ARG A 100 -12.87 -11.52 -13.61
CA ARG A 100 -12.07 -12.68 -14.03
C ARG A 100 -10.71 -12.68 -13.34
N LEU A 101 -9.98 -11.59 -13.37
CA LEU A 101 -8.67 -11.50 -12.72
C LEU A 101 -8.80 -11.68 -11.20
N ARG A 102 -9.80 -11.06 -10.58
CA ARG A 102 -10.11 -11.20 -9.15
C ARG A 102 -10.32 -12.65 -8.73
N HIS A 103 -10.92 -13.48 -9.60
CA HIS A 103 -11.07 -14.91 -9.36
C HIS A 103 -9.71 -15.58 -9.10
N PHE A 104 -8.71 -15.35 -9.96
CA PHE A 104 -7.37 -15.93 -9.80
C PHE A 104 -6.69 -15.47 -8.51
N PHE A 105 -6.77 -14.18 -8.19
CA PHE A 105 -6.23 -13.67 -6.92
C PHE A 105 -6.94 -14.27 -5.69
N ASN A 106 -8.25 -14.52 -5.75
CA ASN A 106 -8.99 -15.13 -4.65
C ASN A 106 -8.51 -16.56 -4.34
N LEU A 107 -7.93 -17.28 -5.30
CA LEU A 107 -7.32 -18.60 -5.06
C LEU A 107 -6.15 -18.52 -4.07
N ALA A 108 -5.42 -17.39 -4.05
CA ALA A 108 -4.26 -17.17 -3.19
C ALA A 108 -4.58 -16.41 -1.91
N PHE A 109 -5.53 -15.46 -1.96
CA PHE A 109 -5.72 -14.45 -0.91
C PHE A 109 -7.06 -14.52 -0.17
N ALA A 110 -7.90 -15.54 -0.44
CA ALA A 110 -9.16 -15.68 0.29
C ALA A 110 -8.92 -15.82 1.81
N PRO A 111 -9.82 -15.26 2.67
CA PRO A 111 -9.62 -15.24 4.13
C PRO A 111 -9.39 -16.63 4.74
N ARG A 112 -9.98 -17.68 4.16
CA ARG A 112 -9.78 -19.07 4.59
C ARG A 112 -8.36 -19.56 4.32
N ILE A 113 -7.76 -19.13 3.21
CA ILE A 113 -6.39 -19.51 2.82
C ILE A 113 -5.40 -18.74 3.70
N THR A 114 -5.57 -17.42 3.83
CA THR A 114 -4.64 -16.59 4.60
C THR A 114 -4.56 -16.99 6.08
N ARG A 115 -5.67 -17.43 6.68
CA ARG A 115 -5.64 -17.94 8.06
C ARG A 115 -4.75 -19.18 8.27
N GLN A 116 -4.55 -19.98 7.24
CA GLN A 116 -3.68 -21.16 7.31
C GLN A 116 -2.19 -20.79 7.37
N PHE A 117 -1.85 -19.55 7.04
CA PHE A 117 -0.47 -19.06 7.07
C PHE A 117 0.01 -18.68 8.46
N GLU A 118 -0.89 -18.52 9.45
CA GLU A 118 -0.53 -18.01 10.77
C GLU A 118 0.61 -18.76 11.46
N PRO A 119 0.62 -20.12 11.55
CA PRO A 119 1.70 -20.84 12.22
C PRO A 119 3.07 -20.57 11.57
N TRP A 120 3.10 -20.53 10.26
CA TRP A 120 4.29 -20.29 9.47
C TRP A 120 4.73 -18.80 9.52
N VAL A 121 3.80 -17.83 9.46
CA VAL A 121 4.10 -16.41 9.66
C VAL A 121 4.70 -16.18 11.04
N ARG A 122 4.20 -16.88 12.07
CA ARG A 122 4.69 -16.81 13.44
C ARG A 122 6.13 -17.35 13.58
N GLU A 123 6.46 -18.42 12.86
CA GLU A 123 7.82 -18.96 12.81
C GLU A 123 8.79 -17.91 12.21
N ILE A 124 8.40 -17.28 11.09
CA ILE A 124 9.20 -16.20 10.49
C ILE A 124 9.41 -15.04 11.46
N CYS A 125 8.35 -14.61 12.16
CA CYS A 125 8.48 -13.52 13.13
C CYS A 125 9.44 -13.86 14.26
N ARG A 126 9.47 -15.13 14.73
CA ARG A 126 10.44 -15.59 15.75
C ARG A 126 11.85 -15.56 15.23
N ASP A 127 12.09 -16.01 14.01
CA ASP A 127 13.42 -15.94 13.39
C ASP A 127 13.89 -14.49 13.29
N ILE A 128 12.99 -13.54 12.87
CA ILE A 128 13.29 -12.11 12.84
C ILE A 128 13.68 -11.59 14.24
N MET A 129 13.00 -12.00 15.30
CA MET A 129 13.37 -11.58 16.68
C MET A 129 14.73 -12.15 17.09
N ILE A 130 15.04 -13.41 16.75
CA ILE A 130 16.35 -14.02 17.00
C ILE A 130 17.44 -13.25 16.27
N ASP A 131 17.23 -12.95 14.98
CA ASP A 131 18.19 -12.20 14.17
C ASP A 131 18.37 -10.75 14.67
N ALA A 132 17.30 -10.11 15.13
CA ALA A 132 17.37 -8.78 15.75
C ALA A 132 18.20 -8.81 17.04
N HIS A 133 18.05 -9.83 17.89
CA HIS A 133 18.90 -9.99 19.09
C HIS A 133 20.36 -10.27 18.77
N ALA A 134 20.66 -10.84 17.62
CA ALA A 134 22.02 -11.12 17.18
C ALA A 134 22.74 -9.87 16.64
N GLN A 135 22.01 -8.74 16.43
CA GLN A 135 22.65 -7.48 16.02
C GLN A 135 23.49 -6.90 17.15
N ASP A 136 24.72 -6.53 16.81
CA ASP A 136 25.63 -5.85 17.72
C ASP A 136 25.74 -4.37 17.36
N GLY A 137 25.21 -3.50 18.23
CA GLY A 137 25.23 -2.05 18.02
C GLY A 137 24.07 -1.53 17.18
N GLU A 138 24.37 -0.64 16.23
CA GLU A 138 23.39 0.01 15.35
C GLU A 138 23.11 -0.86 14.12
N PHE A 139 21.82 -0.91 13.72
CA PHE A 139 21.38 -1.59 12.51
C PHE A 139 20.16 -0.91 11.86
N GLU A 140 19.80 -1.34 10.65
CA GLU A 140 18.71 -0.76 9.87
C GLU A 140 17.39 -1.52 10.15
N LEU A 141 16.44 -0.87 10.83
CA LEU A 141 15.14 -1.46 11.22
C LEU A 141 14.36 -1.96 10.02
N LEU A 142 14.40 -1.20 8.91
CA LEU A 142 13.61 -1.52 7.73
C LEU A 142 14.07 -2.81 7.07
N GLN A 143 15.38 -3.01 6.95
CA GLN A 143 15.94 -4.19 6.30
C GLN A 143 15.90 -5.41 7.22
N ASN A 144 16.23 -5.24 8.50
CA ASN A 144 16.44 -6.35 9.43
C ASN A 144 15.15 -6.80 10.14
N VAL A 145 14.09 -5.97 10.14
CA VAL A 145 12.83 -6.30 10.81
C VAL A 145 11.63 -6.10 9.89
N ALA A 146 11.40 -4.89 9.39
CA ALA A 146 10.15 -4.57 8.69
C ALA A 146 10.02 -5.23 7.32
N GLY A 147 11.14 -5.47 6.61
CA GLY A 147 11.16 -6.03 5.26
C GLY A 147 11.23 -7.56 5.22
N GLU A 148 11.81 -8.18 6.23
CA GLU A 148 12.02 -9.64 6.24
C GLU A 148 10.69 -10.40 6.22
N LEU A 149 9.70 -9.96 7.03
CA LEU A 149 8.41 -10.63 7.09
C LEU A 149 7.66 -10.61 5.76
N PRO A 150 7.34 -9.46 5.14
CA PRO A 150 6.61 -9.45 3.87
C PRO A 150 7.42 -10.10 2.73
N ALA A 151 8.77 -10.01 2.73
CA ALA A 151 9.60 -10.71 1.76
C ALA A 151 9.47 -12.23 1.88
N ALA A 152 9.52 -12.76 3.11
CA ALA A 152 9.34 -14.19 3.34
C ALA A 152 7.93 -14.65 2.98
N VAL A 153 6.90 -13.88 3.35
CA VAL A 153 5.48 -14.19 3.11
C VAL A 153 5.17 -14.19 1.61
N ILE A 154 5.41 -13.09 0.92
CA ILE A 154 5.13 -12.98 -0.51
C ILE A 154 6.01 -13.94 -1.32
N GLY A 155 7.30 -14.06 -0.95
CA GLY A 155 8.19 -15.02 -1.59
C GLY A 155 7.69 -16.47 -1.48
N THR A 156 7.11 -16.87 -0.36
CA THR A 156 6.53 -18.20 -0.20
C THR A 156 5.23 -18.35 -0.99
N ILE A 157 4.34 -17.36 -0.96
CA ILE A 157 3.10 -17.36 -1.77
C ILE A 157 3.43 -17.50 -3.25
N LEU A 158 4.46 -16.80 -3.73
CA LEU A 158 4.95 -16.89 -5.11
C LEU A 158 5.80 -18.15 -5.38
N GLY A 159 6.04 -19.00 -4.36
CA GLY A 159 6.89 -20.19 -4.52
C GLY A 159 8.32 -19.86 -4.94
N MET A 160 8.83 -18.68 -4.58
CA MET A 160 10.19 -18.25 -4.87
C MET A 160 11.20 -19.02 -4.02
N PRO A 161 12.31 -19.52 -4.60
CA PRO A 161 13.43 -20.04 -3.85
C PRO A 161 13.92 -19.02 -2.80
N LYS A 162 14.31 -19.51 -1.62
CA LYS A 162 14.79 -18.65 -0.52
C LYS A 162 15.95 -17.72 -0.95
N ALA A 163 16.82 -18.25 -1.83
CA ALA A 163 17.96 -17.49 -2.36
C ALA A 163 17.58 -16.30 -3.25
N ASP A 164 16.37 -16.30 -3.84
CA ASP A 164 15.90 -15.23 -4.73
C ASP A 164 15.15 -14.10 -4.00
N ARG A 165 14.69 -14.35 -2.77
CA ARG A 165 13.88 -13.37 -1.98
C ARG A 165 14.56 -12.02 -1.78
N PRO A 166 15.89 -11.90 -1.62
CA PRO A 166 16.56 -10.60 -1.53
C PRO A 166 16.36 -9.69 -2.74
N ARG A 167 15.92 -10.23 -3.90
CA ARG A 167 15.59 -9.44 -5.10
C ARG A 167 14.28 -8.65 -4.97
N MET A 168 13.42 -9.02 -4.01
CA MET A 168 12.07 -8.46 -3.92
C MET A 168 12.07 -6.96 -3.57
N LEU A 169 12.87 -6.55 -2.60
CA LEU A 169 12.98 -5.13 -2.21
C LEU A 169 13.47 -4.25 -3.37
N PRO A 170 14.61 -4.55 -4.03
CA PRO A 170 15.04 -3.82 -5.23
C PRO A 170 13.98 -3.79 -6.34
N TRP A 171 13.26 -4.89 -6.58
CA TRP A 171 12.22 -4.94 -7.59
C TRP A 171 11.02 -4.07 -7.24
N ALA A 172 10.50 -4.18 -6.01
CA ALA A 172 9.37 -3.36 -5.57
C ALA A 172 9.69 -1.88 -5.65
N GLN A 173 10.82 -1.46 -5.09
CA GLN A 173 11.29 -0.09 -5.13
C GLN A 173 11.56 0.38 -6.58
N GLY A 174 12.14 -0.49 -7.41
CA GLY A 174 12.40 -0.18 -8.82
C GLY A 174 11.13 0.11 -9.61
N VAL A 175 10.07 -0.68 -9.41
CA VAL A 175 8.77 -0.43 -10.06
C VAL A 175 8.16 0.88 -9.55
N LEU A 176 8.23 1.14 -8.25
CA LEU A 176 7.66 2.34 -7.62
C LEU A 176 8.41 3.63 -7.96
N ARG A 177 9.64 3.56 -8.48
CA ARG A 177 10.35 4.75 -8.98
C ARG A 177 9.57 5.53 -10.03
N ALA A 178 8.67 4.88 -10.77
CA ALA A 178 7.76 5.59 -11.68
C ALA A 178 6.97 6.71 -10.99
N THR A 179 6.73 6.62 -9.67
CA THR A 179 6.03 7.65 -8.88
C THR A 179 6.90 8.88 -8.55
N GLU A 180 8.19 8.87 -8.87
CA GLU A 180 9.07 10.03 -8.76
C GLU A 180 8.82 11.07 -9.86
N GLY A 181 8.07 10.71 -10.90
CA GLY A 181 7.60 11.63 -11.93
C GLY A 181 8.68 12.11 -12.91
N THR A 182 9.80 11.39 -13.06
CA THR A 182 10.85 11.72 -14.06
C THR A 182 10.92 10.68 -15.16
N ILE A 183 11.38 11.08 -16.35
CA ILE A 183 11.56 10.16 -17.49
C ILE A 183 12.56 9.06 -17.15
N GLU A 184 13.63 9.38 -16.44
CA GLU A 184 14.64 8.42 -16.01
C GLU A 184 14.03 7.37 -15.05
N ALA A 185 13.26 7.82 -14.06
CA ALA A 185 12.57 6.95 -13.11
C ALA A 185 11.57 6.02 -13.81
N HIS A 186 10.85 6.51 -14.81
CA HIS A 186 9.97 5.67 -15.64
C HIS A 186 10.73 4.59 -16.42
N ARG A 187 11.84 4.96 -17.08
CA ARG A 187 12.66 3.97 -17.82
C ARG A 187 13.25 2.92 -16.88
N PHE A 188 13.68 3.34 -15.68
CA PHE A 188 14.17 2.40 -14.68
C PHE A 188 13.07 1.43 -14.23
N SER A 189 11.87 1.94 -13.97
CA SER A 189 10.70 1.12 -13.62
C SER A 189 10.35 0.11 -14.71
N GLU A 190 10.38 0.52 -15.97
CA GLU A 190 10.15 -0.37 -17.13
C GLU A 190 11.18 -1.49 -17.21
N ALA A 191 12.46 -1.19 -17.01
CA ALA A 191 13.53 -2.18 -17.00
C ALA A 191 13.34 -3.18 -15.85
N THR A 192 12.98 -2.69 -14.66
CA THR A 192 12.68 -3.54 -13.51
C THR A 192 11.47 -4.45 -13.76
N GLN A 193 10.40 -3.93 -14.37
CA GLN A 193 9.23 -4.75 -14.74
C GLN A 193 9.60 -5.84 -15.74
N ALA A 194 10.49 -5.56 -16.70
CA ALA A 194 10.97 -6.56 -17.65
C ALA A 194 11.71 -7.72 -16.94
N GLU A 195 12.56 -7.38 -15.94
CA GLU A 195 13.23 -8.43 -15.13
C GLU A 195 12.23 -9.29 -14.37
N ILE A 196 11.21 -8.66 -13.75
CA ILE A 196 10.16 -9.39 -13.02
C ILE A 196 9.39 -10.30 -13.98
N PHE A 197 9.06 -9.84 -15.20
CA PHE A 197 8.37 -10.64 -16.21
C PHE A 197 9.20 -11.84 -16.67
N ASP A 198 10.51 -11.67 -16.85
CA ASP A 198 11.40 -12.77 -17.20
C ASP A 198 11.47 -13.81 -16.08
N TYR A 199 11.53 -13.36 -14.83
CA TYR A 199 11.47 -14.23 -13.67
C TYR A 199 10.12 -14.95 -13.55
N ALA A 200 9.01 -14.23 -13.73
CA ALA A 200 7.66 -14.79 -13.69
C ALA A 200 7.45 -15.84 -14.80
N ARG A 201 8.03 -15.62 -15.98
CA ARG A 201 8.02 -16.61 -17.09
C ARG A 201 8.74 -17.89 -16.69
N TRP A 202 9.94 -17.76 -16.14
CA TRP A 202 10.71 -18.91 -15.64
C TRP A 202 9.92 -19.64 -14.55
N LEU A 203 9.36 -18.91 -13.58
CA LEU A 203 8.59 -19.48 -12.47
C LEU A 203 7.34 -20.22 -12.96
N ARG A 204 6.59 -19.66 -13.92
CA ARG A 204 5.44 -20.32 -14.55
C ARG A 204 5.83 -21.64 -15.17
N ASP A 205 6.90 -21.64 -15.98
CA ASP A 205 7.35 -22.82 -16.70
C ASP A 205 7.81 -23.91 -15.72
N GLU A 206 8.44 -23.53 -14.62
CA GLU A 206 8.82 -24.43 -13.55
C GLU A 206 7.59 -25.03 -12.86
N LYS A 207 6.60 -24.19 -12.47
CA LYS A 207 5.38 -24.63 -11.79
C LYS A 207 4.41 -25.43 -12.67
N ARG A 208 4.45 -25.25 -13.98
CA ARG A 208 3.72 -26.10 -14.93
C ARG A 208 4.38 -27.46 -15.12
N ARG A 209 5.73 -27.53 -15.11
CA ARG A 209 6.48 -28.79 -15.19
C ARG A 209 6.46 -29.59 -13.90
N ASN A 210 6.59 -28.90 -12.78
CA ASN A 210 6.68 -29.44 -11.43
C ASN A 210 5.63 -28.78 -10.51
N PRO A 211 4.32 -29.12 -10.65
CA PRO A 211 3.26 -28.58 -9.81
C PRO A 211 3.50 -28.91 -8.33
N SER A 212 3.21 -27.95 -7.46
CA SER A 212 3.25 -28.08 -6.01
C SER A 212 2.02 -27.43 -5.37
N ASP A 213 1.86 -27.59 -4.07
CA ASP A 213 0.69 -27.06 -3.35
C ASP A 213 0.80 -25.54 -3.05
N ASP A 214 1.82 -24.85 -3.59
CA ASP A 214 1.94 -23.41 -3.45
C ASP A 214 0.93 -22.64 -4.33
N MET A 215 0.64 -21.41 -3.91
CA MET A 215 -0.40 -20.59 -4.54
C MET A 215 -0.08 -20.26 -5.99
N VAL A 216 1.18 -20.04 -6.32
CA VAL A 216 1.57 -19.71 -7.68
C VAL A 216 1.41 -20.88 -8.62
N SER A 217 1.64 -22.11 -8.13
CA SER A 217 1.37 -23.35 -8.87
C SER A 217 -0.12 -23.50 -9.16
N VAL A 218 -0.97 -23.25 -8.15
CA VAL A 218 -2.43 -23.26 -8.30
C VAL A 218 -2.87 -22.25 -9.35
N VAL A 219 -2.37 -21.00 -9.30
CA VAL A 219 -2.74 -19.94 -10.24
C VAL A 219 -2.20 -20.23 -11.65
N ALA A 220 -0.96 -20.74 -11.80
CA ALA A 220 -0.36 -21.05 -13.09
C ALA A 220 -1.15 -22.11 -13.90
N ASN A 221 -1.93 -22.94 -13.19
CA ASN A 221 -2.76 -24.01 -13.76
C ASN A 221 -4.26 -23.72 -13.66
N ALA A 222 -4.66 -22.50 -13.22
CA ALA A 222 -6.06 -22.15 -13.00
C ALA A 222 -6.80 -21.86 -14.32
N ALA A 223 -8.11 -22.04 -14.26
CA ALA A 223 -9.03 -21.61 -15.31
C ALA A 223 -10.28 -20.95 -14.67
N HIS A 224 -10.86 -20.00 -15.38
CA HIS A 224 -12.13 -19.35 -15.03
C HIS A 224 -13.11 -19.54 -16.20
N GLU A 225 -14.30 -20.11 -15.94
CA GLU A 225 -15.31 -20.43 -16.97
C GLU A 225 -14.75 -21.23 -18.16
N GLY A 226 -13.86 -22.19 -17.85
CA GLY A 226 -13.22 -23.03 -18.86
C GLY A 226 -12.06 -22.36 -19.64
N GLN A 227 -11.78 -21.10 -19.38
CA GLN A 227 -10.69 -20.37 -19.99
C GLN A 227 -9.46 -20.37 -19.05
N PRO A 228 -8.32 -20.95 -19.43
CA PRO A 228 -7.12 -20.93 -18.61
C PRO A 228 -6.60 -19.49 -18.43
N ILE A 229 -5.82 -19.28 -17.37
CA ILE A 229 -5.08 -18.02 -17.18
C ILE A 229 -4.10 -17.83 -18.34
N THR A 230 -4.09 -16.65 -18.94
CA THR A 230 -3.13 -16.32 -19.99
C THR A 230 -1.75 -16.01 -19.41
N ASP A 231 -0.73 -16.03 -20.25
CA ASP A 231 0.63 -15.66 -19.82
C ASP A 231 0.71 -14.24 -19.29
N THR A 232 0.06 -13.28 -19.95
CA THR A 232 0.00 -11.89 -19.53
C THR A 232 -0.69 -11.74 -18.18
N GLU A 233 -1.85 -12.39 -17.98
CA GLU A 233 -2.58 -12.38 -16.70
C GLU A 233 -1.73 -12.96 -15.56
N TYR A 234 -1.00 -14.06 -15.84
CA TYR A 234 -0.12 -14.68 -14.86
C TYR A 234 1.08 -13.79 -14.50
N PHE A 235 1.75 -13.17 -15.48
CA PHE A 235 2.89 -12.28 -15.23
C PHE A 235 2.46 -11.06 -14.45
N GLN A 236 1.30 -10.50 -14.77
CA GLN A 236 0.71 -9.41 -14.01
C GLN A 236 0.27 -9.83 -12.60
N PHE A 237 -0.21 -11.06 -12.43
CA PHE A 237 -0.48 -11.62 -11.10
C PHE A 237 0.80 -11.65 -10.24
N VAL A 238 1.90 -12.18 -10.76
CA VAL A 238 3.18 -12.24 -10.04
C VAL A 238 3.69 -10.84 -9.71
N THR A 239 3.72 -9.93 -10.70
CA THR A 239 4.21 -8.55 -10.52
C THR A 239 3.36 -7.78 -9.52
N THR A 240 2.04 -7.85 -9.63
CA THR A 240 1.12 -7.16 -8.72
C THR A 240 1.26 -7.72 -7.29
N THR A 241 1.34 -9.04 -7.15
CA THR A 241 1.51 -9.68 -5.83
C THR A 241 2.84 -9.27 -5.20
N LEU A 242 3.92 -9.24 -5.97
CA LEU A 242 5.23 -8.83 -5.50
C LEU A 242 5.23 -7.36 -5.05
N VAL A 243 4.84 -6.45 -5.93
CA VAL A 243 4.94 -5.01 -5.67
C VAL A 243 3.93 -4.56 -4.62
N ALA A 244 2.65 -4.86 -4.81
CA ALA A 244 1.61 -4.38 -3.91
C ALA A 244 1.60 -5.11 -2.56
N GLY A 245 1.92 -6.40 -2.54
CA GLY A 245 1.93 -7.21 -1.32
C GLY A 245 3.16 -6.95 -0.45
N PHE A 246 4.32 -6.69 -1.05
CA PHE A 246 5.53 -6.43 -0.30
C PHE A 246 5.58 -4.99 0.23
N GLU A 247 5.60 -3.98 -0.66
CA GLU A 247 5.92 -2.60 -0.31
C GLU A 247 4.92 -1.96 0.66
N THR A 248 3.63 -2.25 0.51
CA THR A 248 2.61 -1.67 1.39
C THR A 248 2.66 -2.24 2.81
N THR A 249 2.94 -3.54 2.96
CA THR A 249 3.11 -4.19 4.27
C THR A 249 4.43 -3.78 4.91
N PHE A 250 5.51 -3.73 4.13
CA PHE A 250 6.80 -3.17 4.55
C PHE A 250 6.65 -1.75 5.12
N THR A 251 5.97 -0.86 4.38
CA THR A 251 5.68 0.50 4.82
C THR A 251 4.81 0.52 6.08
N ALA A 252 3.75 -0.32 6.14
CA ALA A 252 2.87 -0.38 7.30
C ALA A 252 3.62 -0.79 8.57
N ILE A 253 4.45 -1.81 8.49
CA ILE A 253 5.28 -2.30 9.60
C ILE A 253 6.32 -1.25 9.98
N GLY A 254 7.12 -0.76 9.03
CA GLY A 254 8.19 0.20 9.28
C GLY A 254 7.70 1.48 9.94
N GLN A 255 6.64 2.09 9.40
CA GLN A 255 6.03 3.29 9.97
C GLN A 255 5.37 3.02 11.33
N SER A 256 4.75 1.85 11.54
CA SER A 256 4.17 1.49 12.83
C SER A 256 5.24 1.34 13.91
N LEU A 257 6.34 0.66 13.59
CA LEU A 257 7.46 0.52 14.51
C LEU A 257 8.11 1.87 14.82
N LEU A 258 8.38 2.69 13.80
CA LEU A 258 8.92 4.03 13.98
C LEU A 258 8.00 4.88 14.88
N PHE A 259 6.69 4.89 14.62
CA PHE A 259 5.73 5.61 15.44
C PHE A 259 5.77 5.15 16.91
N LEU A 260 5.79 3.83 17.15
CA LEU A 260 5.85 3.27 18.50
C LEU A 260 7.19 3.55 19.19
N ILE A 261 8.31 3.54 18.46
CA ILE A 261 9.65 3.93 18.95
C ILE A 261 9.63 5.37 19.46
N GLN A 262 9.02 6.27 18.71
CA GLN A 262 8.93 7.69 19.05
C GLN A 262 7.87 8.00 20.13
N ASN A 263 6.96 7.06 20.43
CA ASN A 263 5.85 7.22 21.37
C ASN A 263 5.81 6.09 22.40
N ARG A 264 6.79 6.07 23.30
CA ARG A 264 7.02 5.00 24.28
C ARG A 264 5.80 4.68 25.14
N ASP A 265 5.03 5.67 25.55
CA ASP A 265 3.85 5.46 26.39
C ASP A 265 2.75 4.71 25.62
N ILE A 266 2.57 5.02 24.32
CA ILE A 266 1.64 4.30 23.45
C ILE A 266 2.11 2.86 23.22
N TYR A 267 3.41 2.64 23.03
CA TYR A 267 3.97 1.29 22.94
C TYR A 267 3.71 0.48 24.21
N ASN A 268 3.98 1.06 25.38
CA ASN A 268 3.79 0.37 26.66
C ASN A 268 2.31 0.02 26.90
N ASP A 269 1.39 0.93 26.57
CA ASP A 269 -0.05 0.68 26.65
C ASP A 269 -0.47 -0.44 25.67
N PHE A 270 0.02 -0.39 24.43
CA PHE A 270 -0.27 -1.43 23.44
C PHE A 270 0.24 -2.80 23.90
N ARG A 271 1.50 -2.88 24.33
CA ARG A 271 2.10 -4.12 24.85
C ARG A 271 1.32 -4.69 26.04
N ALA A 272 0.95 -3.84 26.99
CA ALA A 272 0.24 -4.27 28.20
C ALA A 272 -1.18 -4.78 27.93
N ASN A 273 -1.85 -4.25 26.91
CA ASN A 273 -3.27 -4.50 26.62
C ASN A 273 -3.51 -5.18 25.27
N HIS A 274 -2.46 -5.64 24.58
CA HIS A 274 -2.57 -6.13 23.19
C HIS A 274 -3.61 -7.24 23.01
N ALA A 275 -3.80 -8.10 23.99
CA ALA A 275 -4.81 -9.18 23.93
C ALA A 275 -6.24 -8.64 23.72
N ASP A 276 -6.54 -7.46 24.25
CA ASP A 276 -7.88 -6.86 24.19
C ASP A 276 -8.05 -5.86 23.05
N ILE A 277 -6.95 -5.20 22.61
CA ILE A 277 -7.02 -4.08 21.66
C ILE A 277 -6.35 -4.34 20.32
N MET A 278 -5.78 -5.53 20.07
CA MET A 278 -5.01 -5.82 18.86
C MET A 278 -5.76 -5.43 17.59
N ASP A 279 -7.00 -5.85 17.43
CA ASP A 279 -7.78 -5.58 16.23
C ASP A 279 -8.03 -4.08 16.01
N THR A 280 -8.36 -3.34 17.08
CA THR A 280 -8.56 -1.88 16.98
C THR A 280 -7.25 -1.15 16.75
N ALA A 281 -6.17 -1.58 17.41
CA ALA A 281 -4.85 -0.99 17.28
C ALA A 281 -4.29 -1.13 15.85
N LEU A 282 -4.41 -2.31 15.23
CA LEU A 282 -3.96 -2.53 13.86
C LEU A 282 -4.74 -1.66 12.86
N VAL A 283 -6.06 -1.56 13.03
CA VAL A 283 -6.90 -0.72 12.18
C VAL A 283 -6.52 0.74 12.35
N GLU A 284 -6.27 1.20 13.57
CA GLU A 284 -5.87 2.58 13.84
C GLU A 284 -4.46 2.90 13.32
N LEU A 285 -3.48 2.00 13.49
CA LEU A 285 -2.15 2.14 12.90
C LEU A 285 -2.24 2.27 11.36
N LEU A 286 -3.00 1.39 10.72
CA LEU A 286 -3.21 1.44 9.26
C LEU A 286 -3.92 2.72 8.82
N ARG A 287 -4.94 3.19 9.57
CA ARG A 287 -5.62 4.47 9.31
C ARG A 287 -4.64 5.64 9.40
N TYR A 288 -3.88 5.67 10.49
CA TYR A 288 -2.97 6.77 10.81
C TYR A 288 -1.81 6.87 9.82
N ILE A 289 -1.24 5.74 9.44
CA ILE A 289 -0.10 5.65 8.51
C ILE A 289 -0.55 5.81 7.07
N THR A 290 -1.61 5.11 6.66
CA THR A 290 -2.09 5.07 5.28
C THR A 290 -0.95 4.75 4.30
N PRO A 291 -0.45 3.50 4.23
CA PRO A 291 0.74 3.14 3.45
C PRO A 291 0.64 3.53 1.97
N ALA A 292 -0.47 3.20 1.31
CA ALA A 292 -0.81 3.70 -0.02
C ALA A 292 -1.69 4.94 0.15
N MET A 293 -1.14 6.12 -0.18
CA MET A 293 -1.78 7.41 0.10
C MET A 293 -2.90 7.77 -0.87
N GLN A 294 -2.89 7.21 -2.07
CA GLN A 294 -3.88 7.53 -3.11
C GLN A 294 -4.03 6.39 -4.12
N MET A 295 -5.13 6.43 -4.84
CA MET A 295 -5.37 5.76 -6.12
C MET A 295 -6.09 6.74 -7.03
N SER A 296 -6.13 6.46 -8.34
CA SER A 296 -6.82 7.33 -9.30
C SER A 296 -7.85 6.58 -10.14
N ARG A 297 -8.72 7.37 -10.77
CA ARG A 297 -9.68 6.94 -11.79
C ARG A 297 -9.67 7.97 -12.92
N THR A 298 -10.23 7.59 -14.06
CA THR A 298 -10.48 8.52 -15.14
C THR A 298 -11.97 8.59 -15.44
N ALA A 299 -12.52 9.79 -15.54
CA ALA A 299 -13.92 9.98 -15.93
C ALA A 299 -14.15 9.53 -17.38
N VAL A 300 -15.26 8.83 -17.65
CA VAL A 300 -15.62 8.38 -19.00
C VAL A 300 -16.75 9.20 -19.64
N GLU A 301 -17.45 9.99 -18.82
CA GLU A 301 -18.49 10.93 -19.23
C GLU A 301 -18.40 12.21 -18.39
N PRO A 302 -19.08 13.32 -18.74
CA PRO A 302 -19.10 14.51 -17.88
C PRO A 302 -19.77 14.20 -16.54
N ILE A 303 -19.10 14.54 -15.43
CA ILE A 303 -19.58 14.23 -14.08
C ILE A 303 -19.60 15.50 -13.24
N GLU A 304 -20.76 15.86 -12.72
CA GLU A 304 -20.84 16.92 -11.73
C GLU A 304 -20.56 16.36 -10.32
N LEU A 305 -19.55 16.92 -9.66
CA LEU A 305 -19.22 16.60 -8.27
C LEU A 305 -19.00 17.91 -7.48
N ARG A 306 -19.85 18.18 -6.50
CA ARG A 306 -19.81 19.41 -5.68
C ARG A 306 -19.71 20.70 -6.48
N GLY A 307 -20.48 20.81 -7.57
CA GLY A 307 -20.52 21.99 -8.44
C GLY A 307 -19.30 22.13 -9.38
N ARG A 308 -18.40 21.16 -9.41
CA ARG A 308 -17.31 21.06 -10.40
C ARG A 308 -17.71 20.08 -11.50
N ILE A 309 -17.41 20.40 -12.73
CA ILE A 309 -17.61 19.49 -13.88
C ILE A 309 -16.27 18.82 -14.18
N ILE A 310 -16.24 17.51 -14.06
CA ILE A 310 -15.10 16.64 -14.43
C ILE A 310 -15.40 16.15 -15.84
N GLU A 311 -14.55 16.49 -16.80
CA GLU A 311 -14.75 16.14 -18.20
C GLU A 311 -14.25 14.73 -18.53
N PRO A 312 -14.77 14.08 -19.58
CA PRO A 312 -14.30 12.78 -20.03
C PRO A 312 -12.80 12.79 -20.29
N GLY A 313 -12.11 11.78 -19.78
CA GLY A 313 -10.67 11.67 -19.91
C GLY A 313 -9.88 12.38 -18.81
N GLU A 314 -10.51 13.13 -17.91
CA GLU A 314 -9.81 13.73 -16.77
C GLU A 314 -9.57 12.74 -15.67
N GLU A 315 -8.41 12.88 -15.03
CA GLU A 315 -7.99 12.03 -13.93
C GLU A 315 -8.49 12.58 -12.58
N VAL A 316 -8.97 11.67 -11.73
CA VAL A 316 -9.47 11.96 -10.40
C VAL A 316 -8.64 11.17 -9.38
N VAL A 317 -7.87 11.87 -8.58
CA VAL A 317 -7.03 11.29 -7.51
C VAL A 317 -7.84 11.23 -6.21
N MET A 318 -7.95 10.04 -5.67
CA MET A 318 -8.62 9.74 -4.40
C MET A 318 -7.57 9.70 -3.28
N TRP A 319 -7.43 10.78 -2.51
CA TRP A 319 -6.44 10.87 -1.44
C TRP A 319 -6.90 10.11 -0.19
N TYR A 320 -6.55 8.83 -0.09
CA TYR A 320 -6.88 7.97 1.07
C TYR A 320 -6.29 8.51 2.37
N VAL A 321 -5.09 9.10 2.31
CA VAL A 321 -4.45 9.75 3.45
C VAL A 321 -5.27 10.94 3.98
N ALA A 322 -5.97 11.67 3.11
CA ALA A 322 -6.90 12.71 3.48
C ALA A 322 -8.23 12.13 3.99
N ALA A 323 -8.78 11.11 3.31
CA ALA A 323 -10.01 10.42 3.72
C ALA A 323 -9.90 9.84 5.14
N ASN A 324 -8.74 9.27 5.48
CA ASN A 324 -8.45 8.68 6.80
C ASN A 324 -8.32 9.72 7.93
N ARG A 325 -8.42 11.01 7.61
CA ARG A 325 -8.46 12.13 8.55
C ARG A 325 -9.68 13.04 8.35
N ASP A 326 -10.73 12.51 7.71
CA ASP A 326 -11.98 13.25 7.53
C ASP A 326 -12.71 13.38 8.88
N PRO A 327 -12.96 14.61 9.38
CA PRO A 327 -13.67 14.83 10.65
C PRO A 327 -15.10 14.28 10.64
N ALA A 328 -15.73 14.18 9.46
CA ALA A 328 -17.07 13.60 9.34
C ALA A 328 -17.11 12.11 9.70
N VAL A 329 -15.96 11.41 9.57
CA VAL A 329 -15.83 9.97 9.87
C VAL A 329 -15.10 9.72 11.18
N PHE A 330 -14.02 10.48 11.45
CA PHE A 330 -13.10 10.21 12.55
C PHE A 330 -13.18 11.20 13.71
N GLY A 331 -14.02 12.22 13.60
CA GLY A 331 -14.24 13.22 14.65
C GLY A 331 -13.12 14.28 14.77
N PRO A 332 -13.16 15.08 15.84
CA PRO A 332 -12.21 16.18 16.03
C PRO A 332 -10.78 15.69 16.34
N ASP A 333 -10.64 14.50 16.93
CA ASP A 333 -9.38 13.84 17.29
C ASP A 333 -8.77 13.00 16.15
N ARG A 334 -9.16 13.26 14.92
CA ARG A 334 -8.73 12.54 13.70
C ARG A 334 -7.22 12.50 13.47
N HIS A 335 -6.49 13.47 14.01
CA HIS A 335 -5.02 13.54 13.93
C HIS A 335 -4.32 12.85 15.10
N GLU A 336 -5.06 12.39 16.09
CA GLU A 336 -4.50 11.69 17.24
C GLU A 336 -4.51 10.18 17.00
N MET A 337 -3.47 9.50 17.50
CA MET A 337 -3.40 8.04 17.56
C MET A 337 -4.23 7.56 18.75
N ASN A 338 -5.23 6.73 18.48
CA ASN A 338 -6.05 6.13 19.52
C ASN A 338 -6.23 4.63 19.24
N LEU A 339 -5.40 3.80 19.85
CA LEU A 339 -5.38 2.34 19.64
C LEU A 339 -6.73 1.64 19.96
N ARG A 340 -7.63 2.33 20.67
CA ARG A 340 -8.97 1.84 21.01
C ARG A 340 -10.07 2.45 20.15
N ARG A 341 -9.71 3.23 19.12
CA ARG A 341 -10.69 3.82 18.21
C ARG A 341 -11.49 2.73 17.50
N LYS A 342 -12.81 2.77 17.67
CA LYS A 342 -13.73 1.88 16.93
C LYS A 342 -13.98 2.48 15.55
N ILE A 343 -13.40 1.88 14.52
CA ILE A 343 -13.45 2.37 13.15
C ILE A 343 -14.35 1.45 12.34
N GLY A 344 -15.44 2.00 11.78
CA GLY A 344 -16.33 1.27 10.86
C GLY A 344 -15.89 1.36 9.40
N ALA A 345 -15.18 2.43 9.01
CA ALA A 345 -14.71 2.64 7.65
C ALA A 345 -13.36 3.39 7.68
N TYR A 346 -12.40 2.94 6.90
CA TYR A 346 -11.11 3.60 6.63
C TYR A 346 -10.62 3.21 5.25
N ALA A 347 -9.84 4.08 4.63
CA ALA A 347 -9.49 3.97 3.22
C ALA A 347 -8.12 3.32 2.94
N SER A 348 -7.41 2.81 3.97
CA SER A 348 -6.06 2.24 3.79
C SER A 348 -6.02 0.98 2.93
N PHE A 349 -7.17 0.31 2.78
CA PHE A 349 -7.36 -0.82 1.86
C PHE A 349 -8.25 -0.48 0.66
N GLY A 350 -8.43 0.80 0.38
CA GLY A 350 -9.40 1.32 -0.59
C GLY A 350 -10.73 1.70 0.07
N ALA A 351 -11.47 2.58 -0.57
CA ALA A 351 -12.72 3.14 -0.03
C ALA A 351 -13.98 2.37 -0.46
N GLY A 352 -13.86 1.12 -0.87
CA GLY A 352 -14.95 0.26 -1.38
C GLY A 352 -14.84 -0.02 -2.88
N GLY A 353 -15.87 -0.66 -3.43
CA GLY A 353 -15.91 -1.08 -4.84
C GLY A 353 -15.07 -2.32 -5.15
N PRO A 354 -14.97 -2.70 -6.44
CA PRO A 354 -14.33 -3.96 -6.86
C PRO A 354 -12.83 -4.01 -6.55
N HIS A 355 -12.16 -2.85 -6.49
CA HIS A 355 -10.73 -2.73 -6.21
C HIS A 355 -10.38 -2.70 -4.72
N PHE A 356 -11.32 -3.00 -3.81
CA PHE A 356 -10.99 -3.17 -2.39
C PHE A 356 -9.86 -4.18 -2.23
N CYS A 357 -8.85 -3.86 -1.42
CA CYS A 357 -7.60 -4.61 -1.30
C CYS A 357 -7.85 -6.10 -1.01
N ILE A 358 -7.34 -6.96 -1.87
CA ILE A 358 -7.49 -8.41 -1.72
C ILE A 358 -6.58 -8.96 -0.62
N GLY A 359 -5.41 -8.33 -0.41
CA GLY A 359 -4.42 -8.71 0.60
C GLY A 359 -4.73 -8.24 2.02
N ASN A 360 -5.87 -7.55 2.26
CA ASN A 360 -6.16 -6.94 3.56
C ASN A 360 -6.13 -7.91 4.75
N HIS A 361 -6.56 -9.16 4.56
CA HIS A 361 -6.51 -10.19 5.61
C HIS A 361 -5.09 -10.66 5.89
N LEU A 362 -4.26 -10.77 4.84
CA LEU A 362 -2.87 -11.17 4.97
C LEU A 362 -2.04 -10.08 5.67
N ALA A 363 -2.14 -8.83 5.21
CA ALA A 363 -1.42 -7.72 5.82
C ALA A 363 -1.74 -7.55 7.32
N ARG A 364 -3.02 -7.70 7.70
CA ARG A 364 -3.42 -7.69 9.11
C ARG A 364 -2.87 -8.88 9.88
N LEU A 365 -2.85 -10.07 9.28
CA LEU A 365 -2.27 -11.26 9.89
C LEU A 365 -0.78 -11.05 10.16
N GLU A 366 -0.03 -10.57 9.17
CA GLU A 366 1.40 -10.28 9.31
C GLU A 366 1.68 -9.29 10.43
N MET A 367 1.00 -8.14 10.43
CA MET A 367 1.15 -7.14 11.48
C MET A 367 0.76 -7.68 12.86
N ARG A 368 -0.36 -8.40 12.97
CA ARG A 368 -0.81 -8.99 14.23
C ARG A 368 0.24 -9.92 14.82
N VAL A 369 0.68 -10.88 14.02
CA VAL A 369 1.65 -11.89 14.48
C VAL A 369 2.99 -11.25 14.81
N LEU A 370 3.45 -10.27 14.04
CA LEU A 370 4.68 -9.55 14.33
C LEU A 370 4.61 -8.83 15.69
N PHE A 371 3.52 -8.09 15.97
CA PHE A 371 3.36 -7.40 17.24
C PHE A 371 3.19 -8.37 18.42
N GLU A 372 2.46 -9.48 18.23
CA GLU A 372 2.36 -10.51 19.26
C GLU A 372 3.73 -11.09 19.63
N GLU A 373 4.56 -11.42 18.65
CA GLU A 373 5.90 -11.97 18.89
C GLU A 373 6.86 -10.91 19.47
N LEU A 374 6.81 -9.67 18.98
CA LEU A 374 7.56 -8.54 19.50
C LEU A 374 7.25 -8.31 21.00
N PHE A 375 5.96 -8.32 21.37
CA PHE A 375 5.53 -8.10 22.75
C PHE A 375 5.87 -9.27 23.66
N ARG A 376 5.76 -10.50 23.15
CA ARG A 376 6.15 -11.73 23.87
C ARG A 376 7.65 -11.75 24.15
N ASP A 377 8.44 -11.41 23.17
CA ASP A 377 9.90 -11.42 23.25
C ASP A 377 10.43 -10.26 24.12
N GLY A 378 9.67 -9.16 24.20
CA GLY A 378 10.03 -8.00 24.98
C GLY A 378 11.06 -7.08 24.33
N VAL A 379 11.35 -7.31 23.05
CA VAL A 379 12.25 -6.45 22.27
C VAL A 379 11.76 -5.02 22.25
N TRP A 380 12.70 -4.11 22.42
CA TRP A 380 12.50 -2.69 22.21
C TRP A 380 13.66 -2.11 21.39
N PHE A 381 13.33 -1.15 20.53
CA PHE A 381 14.31 -0.45 19.71
C PHE A 381 14.43 1.01 20.16
N GLU A 382 15.65 1.55 20.12
CA GLU A 382 15.92 2.98 20.25
C GLU A 382 16.43 3.52 18.93
N GLN A 383 15.84 4.63 18.49
CA GLN A 383 16.28 5.35 17.30
C GLN A 383 17.66 5.99 17.55
N THR A 384 18.61 5.79 16.63
CA THR A 384 20.00 6.30 16.78
C THR A 384 20.29 7.49 15.87
N ALA A 385 19.50 7.68 14.79
CA ALA A 385 19.57 8.85 13.90
C ALA A 385 18.17 9.18 13.35
N ASP A 386 18.03 10.36 12.73
CA ASP A 386 16.77 10.75 12.10
C ASP A 386 16.35 9.80 10.97
N PRO A 387 15.08 9.45 10.86
CA PRO A 387 14.60 8.59 9.78
C PRO A 387 14.64 9.32 8.44
N VAL A 388 14.92 8.60 7.37
CA VAL A 388 14.86 9.13 6.01
C VAL A 388 13.53 8.75 5.38
N LEU A 389 12.74 9.77 5.02
CA LEU A 389 11.43 9.57 4.38
C LEU A 389 11.57 9.31 2.88
N MET A 390 10.61 8.60 2.32
CA MET A 390 10.47 8.45 0.87
C MET A 390 9.73 9.67 0.29
N HIS A 391 10.30 10.29 -0.74
CA HIS A 391 9.61 11.34 -1.50
C HIS A 391 8.68 10.68 -2.52
N SER A 392 7.42 10.53 -2.19
CA SER A 392 6.44 9.86 -3.06
C SER A 392 5.04 10.43 -2.87
N VAL A 393 4.32 10.64 -3.96
CA VAL A 393 2.89 10.99 -3.96
C VAL A 393 1.99 9.76 -3.68
N MET A 394 2.56 8.55 -3.74
CA MET A 394 1.78 7.31 -3.67
C MET A 394 2.01 6.54 -2.38
N ILE A 395 3.25 6.39 -1.94
CA ILE A 395 3.64 5.57 -0.80
C ILE A 395 4.14 6.45 0.35
N ASN A 396 3.54 6.31 1.53
CA ASN A 396 4.00 6.94 2.77
C ASN A 396 5.18 6.16 3.37
N GLY A 397 6.24 6.00 2.58
CA GLY A 397 7.33 5.09 2.86
C GLY A 397 8.49 5.72 3.64
N LEU A 398 9.39 4.85 4.07
CA LEU A 398 10.65 5.16 4.71
C LEU A 398 11.80 4.60 3.87
N ARG A 399 12.95 5.27 3.87
CA ARG A 399 14.18 4.78 3.24
C ARG A 399 15.18 4.24 4.25
N SER A 400 15.19 4.79 5.47
CA SER A 400 16.08 4.37 6.53
C SER A 400 15.52 4.72 7.90
N VAL A 401 15.69 3.81 8.86
CA VAL A 401 15.41 4.01 10.29
C VAL A 401 16.51 3.32 11.08
N PRO A 402 17.63 4.02 11.34
CA PRO A 402 18.73 3.49 12.15
C PRO A 402 18.29 3.31 13.60
N VAL A 403 18.50 2.11 14.13
CA VAL A 403 18.14 1.75 15.50
C VAL A 403 19.21 0.89 16.16
N ARG A 404 19.09 0.76 17.49
CA ARG A 404 19.76 -0.27 18.27
C ARG A 404 18.75 -0.96 19.18
N LEU A 405 19.09 -2.15 19.64
CA LEU A 405 18.34 -2.78 20.74
C LEU A 405 18.51 -1.98 22.02
N ALA A 406 17.42 -1.73 22.71
CA ALA A 406 17.41 -1.24 24.08
C ALA A 406 17.28 -2.43 25.06
N HIS A 407 18.06 -2.39 26.12
CA HIS A 407 18.09 -3.39 27.19
C HIS A 407 17.29 -2.94 28.41
#